data_2045ba609d254f99a33825111d9659b9
#
_entry.id   2045ba609d254f99a33825111d9659b9
#
_cell.length_a   1.000
_cell.length_b   1.000
_cell.length_c   1.000
_cell.angle_alpha   90.00
_cell.angle_beta   90.00
_cell.angle_gamma   90.00
#
_symmetry.space_group_name_H-M   'P 1'
#
loop_
_entity.id
_entity.type
_entity.pdbx_description
1 polymer ?
#
loop_
_entity_poly.entity_id
_entity_poly.type
_entity_poly.pdbx_seq_one_letter_code
_entity_poly.pdbx_strand_id
1 'polypeptide(L)'
;SVPGKTTPVALELSSLQSVVECADTIARLDIPIDILVCNAGINTFGELGELVNGVEKTFVVNYLGHFVLVNRLMPLMNQAQESRIVHVGSMSAYVQAPAVGIDFDNLRGEGVFDAQEAYGRSKLANALFSLELATRLEGSSVTSNVIHPGLVKTNIARTAPIVLRKAFVRFGHLIAETVQVRTAPQVYVPTNPALMRVSVAYLEDCKA
;
A
#
# COMPACT_ATOMS: atom_id res chain seq x y z
N SER A 1 5.38 -26.22 12.97
CA SER A 1 5.42 -24.75 12.89
C SER A 1 5.82 -24.20 14.24
N VAL A 2 6.87 -23.38 14.27
CA VAL A 2 7.25 -22.65 15.48
C VAL A 2 6.23 -21.51 15.64
N PRO A 3 5.56 -21.36 16.80
CA PRO A 3 4.64 -20.25 17.01
C PRO A 3 5.44 -18.93 16.94
N GLY A 4 5.09 -18.06 16.01
CA GLY A 4 5.69 -16.73 15.93
C GLY A 4 5.23 -15.84 17.09
N LYS A 5 6.10 -14.93 17.53
CA LYS A 5 5.72 -13.88 18.49
C LYS A 5 5.05 -12.73 17.72
N THR A 6 3.90 -12.27 18.20
CA THR A 6 3.21 -11.10 17.67
C THR A 6 3.32 -9.94 18.66
N THR A 7 3.71 -8.77 18.17
CA THR A 7 3.78 -7.53 18.95
C THR A 7 2.90 -6.47 18.26
N PRO A 8 1.70 -6.17 18.78
CA PRO A 8 0.84 -5.14 18.22
C PRO A 8 1.41 -3.75 18.49
N VAL A 9 1.41 -2.88 17.48
CA VAL A 9 1.78 -1.46 17.60
C VAL A 9 0.65 -0.64 16.97
N ALA A 10 0.20 0.41 17.67
CA ALA A 10 -0.85 1.30 17.16
C ALA A 10 -0.34 2.09 15.96
N LEU A 11 -1.17 2.21 14.93
CA LEU A 11 -0.87 2.98 13.72
C LEU A 11 -2.16 3.53 13.13
N GLU A 12 -2.25 4.84 13.00
CA GLU A 12 -3.29 5.55 12.24
C GLU A 12 -2.64 6.30 11.08
N LEU A 13 -2.82 5.77 9.85
CA LEU A 13 -2.18 6.31 8.64
C LEU A 13 -2.72 7.67 8.21
N SER A 14 -3.91 8.07 8.68
CA SER A 14 -4.42 9.43 8.46
C SER A 14 -3.81 10.46 9.42
N SER A 15 -2.98 10.04 10.37
CA SER A 15 -2.25 10.92 11.27
C SER A 15 -0.74 10.71 11.12
N LEU A 16 -0.05 11.64 10.46
CA LEU A 16 1.40 11.53 10.28
C LEU A 16 2.14 11.49 11.63
N GLN A 17 1.58 12.14 12.67
CA GLN A 17 2.11 12.03 14.02
C GLN A 17 2.03 10.58 14.55
N SER A 18 0.88 9.91 14.38
CA SER A 18 0.72 8.51 14.75
C SER A 18 1.67 7.58 13.99
N VAL A 19 1.92 7.89 12.70
CA VAL A 19 2.91 7.14 11.89
C VAL A 19 4.32 7.28 12.46
N VAL A 20 4.71 8.49 12.85
CA VAL A 20 6.01 8.77 13.50
C VAL A 20 6.13 8.01 14.81
N GLU A 21 5.12 8.10 15.67
CA GLU A 21 5.10 7.41 16.99
C GLU A 21 5.16 5.89 16.85
N CYS A 22 4.45 5.34 15.84
CA CYS A 22 4.53 3.93 15.50
C CYS A 22 5.95 3.53 15.08
N ALA A 23 6.55 4.27 14.15
CA ALA A 23 7.91 4.02 13.69
C ALA A 23 8.94 4.11 14.83
N ASP A 24 8.83 5.12 15.68
CA ASP A 24 9.71 5.29 16.84
C ASP A 24 9.52 4.15 17.86
N THR A 25 8.29 3.66 18.01
CA THR A 25 8.00 2.51 18.88
C THR A 25 8.65 1.23 18.36
N ILE A 26 8.58 1.00 17.05
CA ILE A 26 9.24 -0.14 16.38
C ILE A 26 10.76 0.02 16.49
N ALA A 27 11.29 1.23 16.25
CA ALA A 27 12.73 1.50 16.30
C ALA A 27 13.33 1.21 17.69
N ARG A 28 12.57 1.49 18.76
CA ARG A 28 13.01 1.15 20.13
C ARG A 28 13.12 -0.34 20.42
N LEU A 29 12.53 -1.21 19.60
CA LEU A 29 12.73 -2.66 19.74
C LEU A 29 14.13 -3.08 19.28
N ASP A 30 14.78 -2.27 18.47
CA ASP A 30 16.14 -2.49 17.92
C ASP A 30 16.30 -3.89 17.28
N ILE A 31 15.28 -4.29 16.54
CA ILE A 31 15.23 -5.58 15.83
C ILE A 31 15.27 -5.28 14.33
N PRO A 32 16.20 -5.88 13.56
CA PRO A 32 16.21 -5.76 12.11
C PRO A 32 14.87 -6.17 11.50
N ILE A 33 14.47 -5.46 10.44
CA ILE A 33 13.23 -5.74 9.71
C ILE A 33 13.59 -6.43 8.39
N ASP A 34 13.21 -7.70 8.26
CA ASP A 34 13.41 -8.46 7.02
C ASP A 34 12.32 -8.17 5.98
N ILE A 35 11.09 -7.94 6.43
CA ILE A 35 9.93 -7.73 5.53
C ILE A 35 9.05 -6.61 6.06
N LEU A 36 8.78 -5.61 5.21
CA LEU A 36 7.81 -4.55 5.46
C LEU A 36 6.72 -4.58 4.40
N VAL A 37 5.47 -4.83 4.79
CA VAL A 37 4.32 -4.88 3.88
C VAL A 37 3.43 -3.66 4.09
N CYS A 38 3.44 -2.74 3.13
CA CYS A 38 2.58 -1.56 3.08
C CYS A 38 1.22 -1.93 2.47
N ASN A 39 0.37 -2.57 3.27
CA ASN A 39 -0.88 -3.17 2.81
C ASN A 39 -2.11 -2.32 3.05
N ALA A 40 -2.17 -1.57 4.15
CA ALA A 40 -3.37 -0.83 4.53
C ALA A 40 -3.77 0.21 3.48
N GLY A 41 -5.08 0.39 3.31
CA GLY A 41 -5.59 1.37 2.35
C GLY A 41 -7.11 1.53 2.45
N ILE A 42 -7.57 2.65 1.94
CA ILE A 42 -8.99 3.01 1.85
C ILE A 42 -9.37 3.38 0.42
N ASN A 43 -10.67 3.27 0.12
CA ASN A 43 -11.30 3.89 -1.04
C ASN A 43 -12.60 4.51 -0.55
N THR A 44 -12.80 5.80 -0.80
CA THR A 44 -13.95 6.55 -0.23
C THR A 44 -15.23 6.40 -1.05
N PHE A 45 -15.18 5.99 -2.31
CA PHE A 45 -16.35 5.76 -3.17
C PHE A 45 -17.41 6.87 -3.13
N GLY A 46 -17.05 8.12 -3.34
CA GLY A 46 -18.07 9.17 -3.32
C GLY A 46 -17.51 10.57 -3.20
N GLU A 47 -18.06 11.33 -2.29
CA GLU A 47 -17.70 12.72 -2.07
C GLU A 47 -16.28 12.88 -1.53
N LEU A 48 -15.71 14.07 -1.74
CA LEU A 48 -14.46 14.47 -1.13
C LEU A 48 -14.55 14.23 0.38
N GLY A 49 -13.70 13.35 0.88
CA GLY A 49 -13.62 13.07 2.30
C GLY A 49 -12.95 14.21 3.08
N GLU A 50 -12.73 13.95 4.36
CA GLU A 50 -11.99 14.87 5.22
C GLU A 50 -10.57 15.10 4.66
N LEU A 51 -10.12 16.36 4.66
CA LEU A 51 -8.74 16.72 4.37
C LEU A 51 -7.87 16.49 5.60
N VAL A 52 -6.74 15.85 5.41
CA VAL A 52 -5.72 15.66 6.44
C VAL A 52 -4.55 16.59 6.14
N ASN A 53 -4.32 17.58 6.98
CA ASN A 53 -3.31 18.63 6.78
C ASN A 53 -3.39 19.29 5.38
N GLY A 54 -4.61 19.48 4.90
CA GLY A 54 -4.86 20.09 3.60
C GLY A 54 -4.65 19.17 2.39
N VAL A 55 -4.48 17.86 2.60
CA VAL A 55 -4.34 16.85 1.54
C VAL A 55 -5.52 15.87 1.60
N GLU A 56 -5.97 15.41 0.45
CA GLU A 56 -7.06 14.44 0.33
C GLU A 56 -6.72 13.14 1.09
N LYS A 57 -7.69 12.67 1.89
CA LYS A 57 -7.50 11.60 2.88
C LYS A 57 -7.03 10.27 2.26
N THR A 58 -7.53 9.91 1.08
CA THR A 58 -7.11 8.66 0.41
C THR A 58 -5.64 8.70 0.04
N PHE A 59 -5.15 9.86 -0.43
CA PHE A 59 -3.74 10.06 -0.75
C PHE A 59 -2.86 10.01 0.52
N VAL A 60 -3.33 10.60 1.63
CA VAL A 60 -2.60 10.55 2.91
C VAL A 60 -2.50 9.12 3.42
N VAL A 61 -3.62 8.40 3.50
CA VAL A 61 -3.67 7.05 4.07
C VAL A 61 -2.94 6.04 3.20
N ASN A 62 -3.21 6.06 1.88
CA ASN A 62 -2.69 5.03 0.99
C ASN A 62 -1.21 5.25 0.64
N TYR A 63 -0.75 6.50 0.63
CA TYR A 63 0.60 6.83 0.17
C TYR A 63 1.44 7.54 1.23
N LEU A 64 1.08 8.78 1.67
CA LEU A 64 1.95 9.58 2.52
C LEU A 64 2.26 8.91 3.86
N GLY A 65 1.28 8.27 4.50
CA GLY A 65 1.50 7.53 5.74
C GLY A 65 2.53 6.41 5.56
N HIS A 66 2.42 5.64 4.49
CA HIS A 66 3.40 4.60 4.18
C HIS A 66 4.76 5.17 3.79
N PHE A 67 4.78 6.28 3.03
CA PHE A 67 6.03 6.96 2.69
C PHE A 67 6.82 7.36 3.94
N VAL A 68 6.16 7.97 4.92
CA VAL A 68 6.80 8.35 6.19
C VAL A 68 7.25 7.12 6.97
N LEU A 69 6.40 6.09 7.06
CA LEU A 69 6.71 4.85 7.79
C LEU A 69 7.95 4.14 7.22
N VAL A 70 8.00 3.95 5.89
CA VAL A 70 9.11 3.30 5.20
C VAL A 70 10.41 4.05 5.45
N ASN A 71 10.42 5.38 5.23
CA ASN A 71 11.63 6.17 5.41
C ASN A 71 12.13 6.16 6.86
N ARG A 72 11.23 6.13 7.84
CA ARG A 72 11.61 6.05 9.26
C ARG A 72 12.12 4.68 9.69
N LEU A 73 11.63 3.61 9.06
CA LEU A 73 12.05 2.25 9.37
C LEU A 73 13.27 1.79 8.55
N MET A 74 13.71 2.56 7.56
CA MET A 74 14.84 2.23 6.71
C MET A 74 16.14 1.89 7.49
N PRO A 75 16.49 2.57 8.60
CA PRO A 75 17.66 2.18 9.38
C PRO A 75 17.61 0.74 9.91
N LEU A 76 16.43 0.25 10.33
CA LEU A 76 16.27 -1.14 10.80
C LEU A 76 16.29 -2.14 9.63
N MET A 77 15.81 -1.74 8.46
CA MET A 77 15.85 -2.58 7.26
C MET A 77 17.28 -2.75 6.77
N ASN A 78 18.09 -1.71 6.84
CA ASN A 78 19.52 -1.77 6.47
C ASN A 78 20.36 -2.61 7.43
N GLN A 79 19.87 -2.95 8.61
CA GLN A 79 20.56 -3.84 9.56
C GLN A 79 20.34 -5.33 9.22
N ALA A 80 19.30 -5.67 8.48
CA ALA A 80 19.05 -7.04 8.06
C ALA A 80 19.99 -7.46 6.93
N GLN A 81 20.27 -8.76 6.84
CA GLN A 81 21.09 -9.30 5.74
C GLN A 81 20.43 -9.07 4.38
N GLU A 82 19.12 -9.22 4.33
CA GLU A 82 18.27 -8.97 3.17
C GLU A 82 16.90 -8.50 3.63
N SER A 83 16.44 -7.39 3.08
CA SER A 83 15.14 -6.80 3.42
C SER A 83 14.28 -6.58 2.18
N ARG A 84 12.98 -6.66 2.37
CA ARG A 84 12.00 -6.46 1.31
C ARG A 84 10.91 -5.48 1.73
N ILE A 85 10.69 -4.47 0.90
CA ILE A 85 9.55 -3.57 1.01
C ILE A 85 8.55 -3.97 -0.06
N VAL A 86 7.32 -4.26 0.35
CA VAL A 86 6.24 -4.65 -0.56
C VAL A 86 5.10 -3.66 -0.43
N HIS A 87 4.84 -2.92 -1.50
CA HIS A 87 3.72 -2.00 -1.59
C HIS A 87 2.52 -2.68 -2.24
N VAL A 88 1.35 -2.58 -1.62
CA VAL A 88 0.11 -3.09 -2.22
C VAL A 88 -0.45 -2.04 -3.17
N GLY A 89 -0.20 -2.27 -4.45
CA GLY A 89 -0.69 -1.51 -5.58
C GLY A 89 -2.15 -1.85 -5.93
N SER A 90 -2.55 -1.45 -7.12
CA SER A 90 -3.85 -1.76 -7.73
C SER A 90 -3.80 -1.46 -9.22
N MET A 91 -4.56 -2.19 -10.03
CA MET A 91 -4.81 -1.84 -11.43
C MET A 91 -5.39 -0.42 -11.59
N SER A 92 -6.03 0.11 -10.55
CA SER A 92 -6.50 1.49 -10.50
C SER A 92 -5.41 2.53 -10.76
N ALA A 93 -4.15 2.21 -10.50
CA ALA A 93 -3.01 3.05 -10.84
C ALA A 93 -2.90 3.35 -12.34
N TYR A 94 -3.39 2.42 -13.19
CA TYR A 94 -3.33 2.54 -14.65
C TYR A 94 -4.66 2.99 -15.27
N VAL A 95 -5.78 2.53 -14.71
CA VAL A 95 -7.09 2.73 -15.34
C VAL A 95 -7.90 3.88 -14.74
N GLN A 96 -7.53 4.35 -13.55
CA GLN A 96 -8.28 5.36 -12.81
C GLN A 96 -7.43 6.58 -12.42
N ALA A 97 -6.10 6.48 -12.47
CA ALA A 97 -5.26 7.65 -12.21
C ALA A 97 -5.52 8.74 -13.27
N PRO A 98 -5.51 10.02 -12.89
CA PRO A 98 -5.66 11.12 -13.83
C PRO A 98 -4.59 11.06 -14.94
N ALA A 99 -4.94 11.49 -16.15
CA ALA A 99 -4.01 11.50 -17.29
C ALA A 99 -2.77 12.37 -17.03
N VAL A 100 -2.88 13.39 -16.20
CA VAL A 100 -1.77 14.24 -15.73
C VAL A 100 -0.88 13.52 -14.71
N GLY A 101 -1.30 12.34 -14.23
CA GLY A 101 -0.59 11.60 -13.19
C GLY A 101 -0.88 12.14 -11.79
N ILE A 102 0.16 12.59 -11.07
CA ILE A 102 0.01 13.21 -9.74
C ILE A 102 0.02 14.72 -9.92
N ASP A 103 -1.14 15.33 -9.77
CA ASP A 103 -1.27 16.78 -9.72
C ASP A 103 -0.85 17.28 -8.33
N PHE A 104 0.38 17.72 -8.21
CA PHE A 104 0.94 18.24 -6.96
C PHE A 104 0.39 19.59 -6.56
N ASP A 105 -0.16 20.37 -7.52
CA ASP A 105 -0.78 21.66 -7.24
C ASP A 105 -2.19 21.49 -6.68
N ASN A 106 -2.81 20.32 -6.90
CA ASN A 106 -4.16 19.99 -6.43
C ASN A 106 -4.21 18.68 -5.61
N LEU A 107 -3.36 18.53 -4.61
CA LEU A 107 -3.46 17.42 -3.65
C LEU A 107 -4.68 17.53 -2.72
N ARG A 108 -5.34 18.68 -2.70
CA ARG A 108 -6.59 18.89 -1.93
C ARG A 108 -7.80 18.27 -2.59
N GLY A 109 -7.76 18.06 -3.93
CA GLY A 109 -8.92 17.62 -4.70
C GLY A 109 -9.96 18.72 -4.88
N GLU A 110 -9.50 19.96 -5.13
CA GLU A 110 -10.39 21.11 -5.39
C GLU A 110 -11.09 20.95 -6.74
N GLY A 111 -12.28 21.56 -6.86
CA GLY A 111 -13.10 21.45 -8.07
C GLY A 111 -14.02 20.23 -8.06
N VAL A 112 -14.18 19.59 -9.20
CA VAL A 112 -14.99 18.38 -9.33
C VAL A 112 -14.16 17.20 -8.80
N PHE A 113 -14.52 16.70 -7.62
CA PHE A 113 -13.83 15.57 -6.99
C PHE A 113 -14.33 14.25 -7.58
N ASP A 114 -13.39 13.42 -8.04
CA ASP A 114 -13.65 12.02 -8.41
C ASP A 114 -12.89 11.09 -7.44
N ALA A 115 -13.63 10.30 -6.68
CA ALA A 115 -13.06 9.39 -5.69
C ALA A 115 -12.26 8.25 -6.35
N GLN A 116 -12.60 7.85 -7.57
CA GLN A 116 -11.88 6.80 -8.28
C GLN A 116 -10.55 7.34 -8.82
N GLU A 117 -10.53 8.57 -9.33
CA GLU A 117 -9.28 9.24 -9.69
C GLU A 117 -8.37 9.45 -8.48
N ALA A 118 -8.92 9.90 -7.34
CA ALA A 118 -8.18 10.06 -6.09
C ALA A 118 -7.56 8.74 -5.62
N TYR A 119 -8.34 7.65 -5.69
CA TYR A 119 -7.82 6.30 -5.39
C TYR A 119 -6.75 5.88 -6.40
N GLY A 120 -6.99 6.01 -7.69
CA GLY A 120 -6.03 5.72 -8.77
C GLY A 120 -4.72 6.49 -8.58
N ARG A 121 -4.81 7.81 -8.32
CA ARG A 121 -3.67 8.68 -8.02
C ARG A 121 -2.86 8.17 -6.81
N SER A 122 -3.53 7.75 -5.74
CA SER A 122 -2.84 7.21 -4.55
C SER A 122 -2.10 5.89 -4.86
N LYS A 123 -2.67 5.05 -5.71
CA LYS A 123 -2.04 3.78 -6.14
C LYS A 123 -0.92 3.98 -7.16
N LEU A 124 -1.04 4.99 -8.03
CA LEU A 124 0.06 5.45 -8.88
C LEU A 124 1.24 5.96 -8.05
N ALA A 125 0.97 6.77 -7.01
CA ALA A 125 2.00 7.25 -6.10
C ALA A 125 2.76 6.11 -5.41
N ASN A 126 2.06 5.05 -4.98
CA ASN A 126 2.70 3.86 -4.42
C ASN A 126 3.63 3.16 -5.43
N ALA A 127 3.20 3.05 -6.69
CA ALA A 127 4.02 2.42 -7.74
C ALA A 127 5.27 3.26 -8.04
N LEU A 128 5.12 4.57 -8.21
CA LEU A 128 6.24 5.49 -8.46
C LEU A 128 7.20 5.55 -7.27
N PHE A 129 6.69 5.54 -6.04
CA PHE A 129 7.53 5.50 -4.84
C PHE A 129 8.35 4.22 -4.78
N SER A 130 7.73 3.07 -5.03
CA SER A 130 8.46 1.80 -5.04
C SER A 130 9.55 1.76 -6.09
N LEU A 131 9.28 2.29 -7.29
CA LEU A 131 10.25 2.38 -8.39
C LEU A 131 11.44 3.27 -8.03
N GLU A 132 11.18 4.48 -7.55
CA GLU A 132 12.22 5.42 -7.14
C GLU A 132 13.02 4.88 -5.96
N LEU A 133 12.34 4.27 -4.98
CA LEU A 133 12.99 3.67 -3.83
C LEU A 133 13.90 2.52 -4.25
N ALA A 134 13.45 1.65 -5.15
CA ALA A 134 14.27 0.56 -5.68
C ALA A 134 15.53 1.07 -6.39
N THR A 135 15.40 2.15 -7.16
CA THR A 135 16.55 2.81 -7.81
C THR A 135 17.55 3.37 -6.78
N ARG A 136 17.05 4.02 -5.72
CA ARG A 136 17.92 4.57 -4.66
C ARG A 136 18.58 3.50 -3.80
N LEU A 137 17.98 2.32 -3.72
CA LEU A 137 18.48 1.18 -2.96
C LEU A 137 19.33 0.22 -3.81
N GLU A 138 19.64 0.57 -5.06
CA GLU A 138 20.48 -0.26 -5.91
C GLU A 138 21.83 -0.55 -5.24
N GLY A 139 22.21 -1.82 -5.23
CA GLY A 139 23.44 -2.27 -4.55
C GLY A 139 23.33 -2.45 -3.04
N SER A 140 22.20 -2.11 -2.41
CA SER A 140 21.96 -2.38 -1.00
C SER A 140 21.35 -3.78 -0.76
N SER A 141 21.15 -4.16 0.51
CA SER A 141 20.46 -5.38 0.91
C SER A 141 18.93 -5.25 0.87
N VAL A 142 18.40 -4.07 0.57
CA VAL A 142 16.96 -3.79 0.61
C VAL A 142 16.38 -3.71 -0.80
N THR A 143 15.28 -4.41 -1.05
CA THR A 143 14.54 -4.37 -2.31
C THR A 143 13.17 -3.74 -2.14
N SER A 144 12.63 -3.13 -3.20
CA SER A 144 11.29 -2.53 -3.21
C SER A 144 10.50 -3.01 -4.42
N ASN A 145 9.29 -3.53 -4.17
CA ASN A 145 8.41 -4.05 -5.20
C ASN A 145 6.95 -3.65 -4.94
N VAL A 146 6.17 -3.65 -6.01
CA VAL A 146 4.72 -3.46 -5.97
C VAL A 146 4.03 -4.76 -6.30
N ILE A 147 2.96 -5.07 -5.58
CA ILE A 147 2.08 -6.19 -5.91
C ILE A 147 0.68 -5.69 -6.26
N HIS A 148 0.05 -6.31 -7.24
CA HIS A 148 -1.39 -6.21 -7.47
C HIS A 148 -2.08 -7.46 -6.90
N PRO A 149 -2.94 -7.30 -5.87
CA PRO A 149 -3.58 -8.46 -5.22
C PRO A 149 -4.75 -9.04 -6.03
N GLY A 150 -5.05 -8.47 -7.20
CA GLY A 150 -6.26 -8.80 -7.95
C GLY A 150 -7.55 -8.25 -7.29
N LEU A 151 -8.71 -8.71 -7.77
CA LEU A 151 -10.00 -8.34 -7.19
C LEU A 151 -10.26 -9.20 -5.94
N VAL A 152 -9.99 -8.63 -4.78
CA VAL A 152 -10.19 -9.32 -3.48
C VAL A 152 -11.53 -8.89 -2.87
N LYS A 153 -12.31 -9.85 -2.41
CA LYS A 153 -13.52 -9.58 -1.62
C LYS A 153 -13.12 -9.10 -0.21
N THR A 154 -12.77 -7.81 -0.11
CA THR A 154 -12.39 -7.17 1.15
C THR A 154 -13.39 -6.11 1.57
N ASN A 155 -13.20 -5.55 2.75
CA ASN A 155 -13.99 -4.41 3.26
C ASN A 155 -13.60 -3.06 2.61
N ILE A 156 -12.78 -3.04 1.56
CA ILE A 156 -12.39 -1.79 0.88
C ILE A 156 -13.61 -1.04 0.31
N ALA A 157 -14.66 -1.79 -0.07
CA ALA A 157 -15.92 -1.23 -0.57
C ALA A 157 -16.93 -0.90 0.54
N ARG A 158 -16.52 -0.83 1.82
CA ARG A 158 -17.45 -0.57 2.95
C ARG A 158 -18.16 0.78 2.85
N THR A 159 -17.54 1.76 2.22
CA THR A 159 -18.07 3.11 2.00
C THR A 159 -18.80 3.26 0.66
N ALA A 160 -18.81 2.22 -0.19
CA ALA A 160 -19.51 2.24 -1.46
C ALA A 160 -21.03 2.42 -1.27
N PRO A 161 -21.73 3.04 -2.23
CA PRO A 161 -23.18 3.14 -2.24
C PRO A 161 -23.83 1.76 -2.04
N ILE A 162 -24.96 1.72 -1.30
CA ILE A 162 -25.60 0.48 -0.87
C ILE A 162 -25.94 -0.46 -2.02
N VAL A 163 -26.28 0.11 -3.19
CA VAL A 163 -26.59 -0.65 -4.41
C VAL A 163 -25.34 -1.37 -4.93
N LEU A 164 -24.21 -0.66 -5.01
CA LEU A 164 -22.94 -1.20 -5.46
C LEU A 164 -22.42 -2.25 -4.46
N ARG A 165 -22.55 -1.98 -3.16
CA ARG A 165 -22.18 -2.95 -2.10
C ARG A 165 -23.03 -4.22 -2.16
N LYS A 166 -24.35 -4.10 -2.36
CA LYS A 166 -25.25 -5.25 -2.52
C LYS A 166 -24.92 -6.04 -3.80
N ALA A 167 -24.65 -5.36 -4.91
CA ALA A 167 -24.24 -6.01 -6.15
C ALA A 167 -22.90 -6.74 -5.97
N PHE A 168 -21.93 -6.15 -5.30
CA PHE A 168 -20.64 -6.79 -5.00
C PHE A 168 -20.79 -8.01 -4.09
N VAL A 169 -21.67 -7.95 -3.08
CA VAL A 169 -21.97 -9.10 -2.21
C VAL A 169 -22.64 -10.22 -2.98
N ARG A 170 -23.60 -9.90 -3.88
CA ARG A 170 -24.39 -10.90 -4.61
C ARG A 170 -23.63 -11.53 -5.78
N PHE A 171 -22.88 -10.72 -6.53
CA PHE A 171 -22.21 -11.15 -7.76
C PHE A 171 -20.68 -11.18 -7.65
N GLY A 172 -20.11 -10.64 -6.57
CA GLY A 172 -18.67 -10.58 -6.37
C GLY A 172 -18.01 -11.97 -6.37
N HIS A 173 -18.73 -13.04 -6.04
CA HIS A 173 -18.23 -14.41 -6.13
C HIS A 173 -18.00 -14.89 -7.57
N LEU A 174 -18.55 -14.21 -8.57
CA LEU A 174 -18.33 -14.53 -9.98
C LEU A 174 -17.06 -13.86 -10.54
N ILE A 175 -16.60 -12.78 -9.90
CA ILE A 175 -15.53 -11.94 -10.39
C ILE A 175 -14.34 -11.90 -9.41
N ALA A 176 -14.61 -11.96 -8.11
CA ALA A 176 -13.61 -11.92 -7.06
C ALA A 176 -13.31 -13.33 -6.54
N GLU A 177 -12.07 -13.71 -6.58
CA GLU A 177 -11.60 -14.95 -5.96
C GLU A 177 -11.62 -14.86 -4.43
N THR A 178 -11.49 -16.00 -3.76
CA THR A 178 -11.47 -16.06 -2.30
C THR A 178 -10.27 -15.28 -1.74
N VAL A 179 -10.41 -14.77 -0.51
CA VAL A 179 -9.32 -14.05 0.17
C VAL A 179 -8.05 -14.90 0.21
N GLN A 180 -8.17 -16.22 0.43
CA GLN A 180 -7.02 -17.12 0.49
C GLN A 180 -6.23 -17.17 -0.82
N VAL A 181 -6.89 -17.19 -1.97
CA VAL A 181 -6.21 -17.24 -3.28
C VAL A 181 -5.59 -15.89 -3.61
N ARG A 182 -6.30 -14.79 -3.35
CA ARG A 182 -5.85 -13.44 -3.72
C ARG A 182 -4.92 -12.76 -2.70
N THR A 183 -4.77 -13.32 -1.49
CA THR A 183 -3.68 -12.93 -0.58
C THR A 183 -2.38 -13.65 -0.88
N ALA A 184 -2.38 -14.63 -1.80
CA ALA A 184 -1.16 -15.34 -2.18
C ALA A 184 -0.03 -14.40 -2.62
N PRO A 185 -0.22 -13.38 -3.49
CA PRO A 185 0.85 -12.46 -3.84
C PRO A 185 1.42 -11.69 -2.64
N GLN A 186 0.56 -11.29 -1.69
CA GLN A 186 0.97 -10.55 -0.47
C GLN A 186 1.82 -11.40 0.49
N VAL A 187 1.72 -12.72 0.41
CA VAL A 187 2.55 -13.66 1.17
C VAL A 187 3.71 -14.15 0.31
N TYR A 188 3.44 -14.53 -0.93
CA TYR A 188 4.42 -15.11 -1.86
C TYR A 188 5.58 -14.15 -2.15
N VAL A 189 5.26 -12.90 -2.52
CA VAL A 189 6.30 -11.93 -2.93
C VAL A 189 7.28 -11.64 -1.78
N PRO A 190 6.82 -11.32 -0.56
CA PRO A 190 7.76 -11.08 0.52
C PRO A 190 8.49 -12.32 1.04
N THR A 191 7.96 -13.54 0.84
CA THR A 191 8.52 -14.74 1.47
C THR A 191 9.22 -15.71 0.51
N ASN A 192 9.00 -15.58 -0.82
CA ASN A 192 9.63 -16.48 -1.79
C ASN A 192 11.13 -16.21 -1.92
N PRO A 193 12.01 -17.20 -1.67
CA PRO A 193 13.45 -17.05 -1.84
C PRO A 193 13.88 -16.67 -3.27
N ALA A 194 13.15 -17.11 -4.30
CA ALA A 194 13.46 -16.78 -5.69
C ALA A 194 13.31 -15.29 -6.01
N LEU A 195 12.54 -14.55 -5.20
CA LEU A 195 12.31 -13.12 -5.34
C LEU A 195 13.19 -12.27 -4.39
N MET A 196 14.14 -12.88 -3.70
CA MET A 196 14.94 -12.26 -2.65
C MET A 196 15.71 -11.03 -3.14
N ARG A 197 16.20 -11.06 -4.38
CA ARG A 197 16.94 -9.95 -5.01
C ARG A 197 16.19 -9.29 -6.15
N VAL A 198 14.91 -9.60 -6.30
CA VAL A 198 14.07 -8.92 -7.29
C VAL A 198 13.66 -7.57 -6.75
N SER A 199 13.95 -6.54 -7.51
CA SER A 199 13.57 -5.15 -7.22
C SER A 199 13.01 -4.51 -8.49
N VAL A 200 12.29 -3.40 -8.36
CA VAL A 200 11.67 -2.69 -9.51
C VAL A 200 10.56 -3.49 -10.20
N ALA A 201 9.99 -4.51 -9.55
CA ALA A 201 8.96 -5.33 -10.15
C ALA A 201 7.54 -4.88 -9.73
N TYR A 202 6.64 -4.88 -10.71
CA TYR A 202 5.19 -4.88 -10.49
C TYR A 202 4.69 -6.30 -10.70
N LEU A 203 4.28 -6.94 -9.61
CA LEU A 203 3.97 -8.36 -9.62
C LEU A 203 2.45 -8.57 -9.53
N GLU A 204 1.92 -9.31 -10.49
CA GLU A 204 0.52 -9.73 -10.54
C GLU A 204 0.45 -11.26 -10.61
N ASP A 205 -0.50 -11.87 -9.90
CA ASP A 205 -0.68 -13.33 -9.84
C ASP A 205 0.64 -14.11 -9.58
N CYS A 206 1.49 -13.57 -8.69
CA CYS A 206 2.82 -14.13 -8.36
C CYS A 206 3.81 -14.16 -9.54
N LYS A 207 3.61 -13.35 -10.57
CA LYS A 207 4.49 -13.17 -11.73
C LYS A 207 4.92 -11.71 -11.87
N ALA A 208 6.12 -11.50 -12.41
CA ALA A 208 6.62 -10.17 -12.76
C ALA A 208 6.17 -9.78 -14.16
#